data_878cb727b7d8722de425c4cc0e21b5e9
#
_entry.id   878cb727b7d8722de425c4cc0e21b5e9
#
_cell.length_a   1.000
_cell.length_b   1.000
_cell.length_c   1.000
_cell.angle_alpha   90.00
_cell.angle_beta   90.00
_cell.angle_gamma   90.00
#
_symmetry.space_group_name_H-M   'P 1'
#
loop_
_entity.id
_entity.type
_entity.pdbx_description
1 polymer ?
#
loop_
_entity_poly.entity_id
_entity_poly.type
_entity_poly.pdbx_seq_one_letter_code
_entity_poly.pdbx_strand_id
1 'polypeptide(L)'
;ITAQQFVADCKDAGVFDASAVDLHIHSPGGDVMQGFAIYNTLSRLKAKVDIWVDGVAASMASMIVCLPGATVHMPENAWIMVHKPWGGIAGDSDDMRDYAAWLDRNEALMLSAYMNKTGLGQE
;
A
#
# COMPACT_ATOMS: atom_id res chain seq x y z
N ILE A 1 8.55 -5.57 7.39
CA ILE A 1 9.39 -4.48 6.87
C ILE A 1 8.93 -3.13 7.43
N THR A 2 9.85 -2.26 7.77
CA THR A 2 9.56 -0.89 8.15
C THR A 2 9.77 0.05 6.96
N ALA A 3 9.07 1.19 6.96
CA ALA A 3 9.28 2.23 5.95
C ALA A 3 10.72 2.75 5.96
N GLN A 4 11.33 2.88 7.13
CA GLN A 4 12.72 3.31 7.27
C GLN A 4 13.68 2.33 6.57
N GLN A 5 13.52 1.04 6.78
CA GLN A 5 14.35 0.02 6.12
C GLN A 5 14.12 0.03 4.61
N PHE A 6 12.86 0.11 4.19
CA PHE A 6 12.51 0.19 2.77
C PHE A 6 13.18 1.39 2.08
N VAL A 7 13.17 2.57 2.69
CA VAL A 7 13.83 3.77 2.15
C VAL A 7 15.33 3.58 2.05
N ALA A 8 15.96 2.97 3.07
CA ALA A 8 17.39 2.66 3.05
C ALA A 8 17.74 1.70 1.91
N ASP A 9 16.97 0.63 1.74
CA ASP A 9 17.16 -0.35 0.67
C ASP A 9 16.98 0.29 -0.72
N CYS A 10 15.97 1.14 -0.88
CA CYS A 10 15.77 1.91 -2.11
C CYS A 10 16.95 2.83 -2.44
N LYS A 11 17.52 3.48 -1.43
CA LYS A 11 18.68 4.33 -1.60
C LYS A 11 19.90 3.52 -2.06
N ASP A 12 20.15 2.40 -1.40
CA ASP A 12 21.27 1.52 -1.73
C ASP A 12 21.14 0.91 -3.13
N ALA A 13 19.92 0.63 -3.57
CA ALA A 13 19.62 0.14 -4.90
C ALA A 13 19.59 1.22 -6.00
N GLY A 14 19.75 2.48 -5.64
CA GLY A 14 19.74 3.60 -6.61
C GLY A 14 18.34 3.95 -7.15
N VAL A 15 17.28 3.55 -6.47
CA VAL A 15 15.89 3.73 -6.92
C VAL A 15 15.51 5.20 -7.09
N PHE A 16 16.04 6.09 -6.24
CA PHE A 16 15.67 7.50 -6.27
C PHE A 16 16.24 8.26 -7.47
N ASP A 17 17.29 7.73 -8.09
CA ASP A 17 17.95 8.31 -9.27
C ASP A 17 17.63 7.55 -10.56
N ALA A 18 16.86 6.47 -10.47
CA ALA A 18 16.52 5.63 -11.62
C ALA A 18 15.48 6.30 -12.52
N SER A 19 15.53 6.01 -13.82
CA SER A 19 14.51 6.41 -14.80
C SER A 19 13.34 5.43 -14.87
N ALA A 20 13.56 4.17 -14.49
CA ALA A 20 12.57 3.12 -14.45
C ALA A 20 12.82 2.19 -13.26
N VAL A 21 11.75 1.71 -12.65
CA VAL A 21 11.79 0.81 -11.48
C VAL A 21 10.80 -0.32 -11.71
N ASP A 22 11.29 -1.56 -11.56
CA ASP A 22 10.42 -2.73 -11.42
C ASP A 22 10.25 -3.04 -9.93
N LEU A 23 9.01 -3.01 -9.48
CA LEU A 23 8.64 -3.30 -8.10
C LEU A 23 7.93 -4.64 -8.04
N HIS A 24 8.58 -5.64 -7.45
CA HIS A 24 8.01 -6.97 -7.25
C HIS A 24 7.34 -7.07 -5.89
N ILE A 25 6.09 -7.56 -5.86
CA ILE A 25 5.29 -7.67 -4.66
C ILE A 25 4.90 -9.14 -4.43
N HIS A 26 5.28 -9.65 -3.27
CA HIS A 26 4.74 -10.88 -2.70
C HIS A 26 4.64 -10.66 -1.18
N SER A 27 3.45 -10.23 -0.71
CA SER A 27 3.29 -9.77 0.67
C SER A 27 1.85 -9.95 1.17
N PRO A 28 1.67 -10.40 2.42
CA PRO A 28 0.36 -10.47 3.07
C PRO A 28 -0.10 -9.10 3.60
N GLY A 29 0.70 -8.04 3.44
CA GLY A 29 0.44 -6.73 4.04
C GLY A 29 1.11 -6.56 5.39
N GLY A 30 0.54 -5.74 6.24
CA GLY A 30 1.06 -5.44 7.55
C GLY A 30 0.53 -4.12 8.10
N ASP A 31 1.36 -3.41 8.86
CA ASP A 31 1.00 -2.18 9.53
C ASP A 31 0.57 -1.07 8.55
N VAL A 32 -0.57 -0.44 8.85
CA VAL A 32 -1.18 0.59 8.00
C VAL A 32 -0.27 1.80 7.83
N MET A 33 0.34 2.29 8.91
CA MET A 33 1.16 3.50 8.84
C MET A 33 2.49 3.25 8.11
N GLN A 34 3.09 2.07 8.29
CA GLN A 34 4.26 1.66 7.51
C GLN A 34 3.91 1.54 6.02
N GLY A 35 2.77 0.95 5.72
CA GLY A 35 2.27 0.84 4.35
C GLY A 35 2.04 2.19 3.68
N PHE A 36 1.41 3.13 4.35
CA PHE A 36 1.25 4.50 3.83
C PHE A 36 2.59 5.21 3.63
N ALA A 37 3.54 5.06 4.53
CA ALA A 37 4.85 5.67 4.38
C ALA A 37 5.60 5.12 3.16
N ILE A 38 5.53 3.82 2.92
CA ILE A 38 6.09 3.18 1.72
C ILE A 38 5.37 3.67 0.45
N TYR A 39 4.04 3.66 0.46
CA TYR A 39 3.23 4.17 -0.64
C TYR A 39 3.59 5.60 -1.01
N ASN A 40 3.68 6.49 -0.02
CA ASN A 40 4.01 7.88 -0.23
C ASN A 40 5.44 8.07 -0.75
N THR A 41 6.38 7.25 -0.29
CA THR A 41 7.76 7.25 -0.80
C THR A 41 7.78 6.88 -2.29
N LEU A 42 7.10 5.81 -2.66
CA LEU A 42 7.00 5.37 -4.05
C LEU A 42 6.27 6.38 -4.94
N SER A 43 5.22 7.03 -4.41
CA SER A 43 4.46 8.05 -5.14
C SER A 43 5.28 9.28 -5.52
N ARG A 44 6.37 9.55 -4.83
CA ARG A 44 7.28 10.68 -5.11
C ARG A 44 8.41 10.34 -6.06
N LEU A 45 8.54 9.09 -6.49
CA LEU A 45 9.56 8.71 -7.46
C LEU A 45 9.33 9.41 -8.80
N LYS A 46 10.41 9.85 -9.40
CA LYS A 46 10.42 10.38 -10.79
C LYS A 46 10.43 9.26 -11.82
N ALA A 47 10.85 8.07 -11.42
CA ALA A 47 10.94 6.90 -12.25
C ALA A 47 9.56 6.47 -12.77
N LYS A 48 9.54 5.89 -13.95
CA LYS A 48 8.42 5.07 -14.40
C LYS A 48 8.43 3.79 -13.55
N VAL A 49 7.29 3.48 -12.92
CA VAL A 49 7.16 2.30 -12.04
C VAL A 49 6.30 1.25 -12.72
N ASP A 50 6.84 0.06 -12.87
CA ASP A 50 6.10 -1.16 -13.22
C ASP A 50 6.01 -2.04 -11.97
N ILE A 51 4.79 -2.49 -11.66
CA ILE A 51 4.51 -3.32 -10.48
C ILE A 51 4.21 -4.73 -10.93
N TRP A 52 4.91 -5.69 -10.37
CA TRP A 52 4.74 -7.12 -10.63
C TRP A 52 4.21 -7.81 -9.38
N VAL A 53 2.99 -8.36 -9.46
CA VAL A 53 2.44 -9.17 -8.36
C VAL A 53 2.88 -10.61 -8.57
N ASP A 54 3.93 -11.02 -7.87
CA ASP A 54 4.55 -12.33 -8.10
C ASP A 54 3.75 -13.50 -7.51
N GLY A 55 2.97 -13.26 -6.47
CA GLY A 55 2.11 -14.27 -5.86
C GLY A 55 0.89 -13.66 -5.19
N VAL A 56 1.09 -12.85 -4.18
CA VAL A 56 -0.01 -12.17 -3.47
C VAL A 56 0.36 -10.73 -3.12
N ALA A 57 -0.61 -9.85 -3.29
CA ALA A 57 -0.58 -8.50 -2.75
C ALA A 57 -1.83 -8.31 -1.89
N ALA A 58 -1.70 -8.57 -0.60
CA ALA A 58 -2.83 -8.57 0.32
C ALA A 58 -2.79 -7.38 1.28
N SER A 59 -3.97 -6.92 1.72
CA SER A 59 -4.11 -5.88 2.72
C SER A 59 -3.32 -4.61 2.33
N MET A 60 -2.43 -4.10 3.18
CA MET A 60 -1.62 -2.92 2.84
C MET A 60 -0.73 -3.09 1.61
N ALA A 61 -0.33 -4.31 1.25
CA ALA A 61 0.40 -4.55 0.01
C ALA A 61 -0.47 -4.29 -1.24
N SER A 62 -1.78 -4.46 -1.16
CA SER A 62 -2.71 -4.11 -2.24
C SER A 62 -2.78 -2.61 -2.49
N MET A 63 -2.51 -1.79 -1.47
CA MET A 63 -2.39 -0.34 -1.62
C MET A 63 -1.23 0.05 -2.53
N ILE A 64 -0.11 -0.66 -2.43
CA ILE A 64 1.06 -0.39 -3.27
C ILE A 64 0.74 -0.66 -4.75
N VAL A 65 -0.07 -1.66 -5.04
CA VAL A 65 -0.55 -1.94 -6.40
C VAL A 65 -1.34 -0.75 -6.98
N CYS A 66 -1.93 0.06 -6.11
CA CYS A 66 -2.73 1.22 -6.50
C CYS A 66 -1.94 2.50 -6.74
N LEU A 67 -0.60 2.45 -6.78
CA LEU A 67 0.21 3.63 -7.10
C LEU A 67 -0.26 4.30 -8.40
N PRO A 68 -0.54 5.62 -8.37
CA PRO A 68 -0.94 6.34 -9.56
C PRO A 68 0.12 6.29 -10.65
N GLY A 69 -0.29 6.07 -11.89
CA GLY A 69 0.61 6.04 -13.04
C GLY A 69 1.46 4.78 -13.19
N ALA A 70 1.47 3.88 -12.21
CA ALA A 70 2.17 2.61 -12.33
C ALA A 70 1.40 1.62 -13.22
N THR A 71 2.14 0.86 -14.03
CA THR A 71 1.60 -0.26 -14.78
C THR A 71 1.68 -1.52 -13.93
N VAL A 72 0.56 -2.24 -13.82
CA VAL A 72 0.48 -3.47 -12.99
C VAL A 72 0.51 -4.69 -13.89
N HIS A 73 1.41 -5.60 -13.59
CA HIS A 73 1.57 -6.90 -14.23
C HIS A 73 1.21 -8.00 -13.24
N MET A 74 0.31 -8.89 -13.63
CA MET A 74 -0.20 -9.92 -12.73
C MET A 74 -0.45 -11.21 -13.50
N PRO A 75 0.22 -12.32 -13.17
CA PRO A 75 -0.06 -13.62 -13.77
C PRO A 75 -1.40 -14.18 -13.27
N GLU A 76 -1.97 -15.14 -14.01
CA GLU A 76 -3.28 -15.73 -13.70
C GLU A 76 -3.38 -16.35 -12.31
N ASN A 77 -2.26 -16.83 -11.76
CA ASN A 77 -2.20 -17.49 -10.45
C ASN A 77 -1.80 -16.56 -9.31
N ALA A 78 -1.70 -15.27 -9.55
CA ALA A 78 -1.47 -14.29 -8.48
C ALA A 78 -2.79 -13.74 -7.95
N TRP A 79 -2.74 -13.20 -6.73
CA TRP A 79 -3.91 -12.72 -6.00
C TRP A 79 -3.70 -11.31 -5.47
N ILE A 80 -4.76 -10.52 -5.54
CA ILE A 80 -4.88 -9.27 -4.81
C ILE A 80 -6.03 -9.42 -3.83
N MET A 81 -5.79 -9.13 -2.55
CA MET A 81 -6.81 -9.19 -1.51
C MET A 81 -6.94 -7.83 -0.83
N VAL A 82 -8.15 -7.32 -0.83
CA VAL A 82 -8.52 -6.07 -0.16
C VAL A 82 -9.48 -6.36 0.98
N HIS A 83 -9.30 -5.69 2.09
CA HIS A 83 -10.20 -5.73 3.24
C HIS A 83 -10.11 -4.43 4.02
N LYS A 84 -11.09 -4.20 4.88
CA LYS A 84 -11.06 -3.05 5.79
C LYS A 84 -9.87 -3.13 6.75
N PRO A 85 -9.25 -2.00 7.12
CA PRO A 85 -8.27 -2.00 8.19
C PRO A 85 -8.93 -2.48 9.48
N TRP A 86 -8.19 -3.25 10.25
CA TRP A 86 -8.66 -3.79 11.52
C TRP A 86 -7.58 -3.74 12.57
N GLY A 87 -7.98 -3.87 13.81
CA GLY A 87 -7.04 -3.89 14.91
C GLY A 87 -7.77 -4.02 16.24
N GLY A 88 -7.04 -3.81 17.32
CA GLY A 88 -7.56 -3.87 18.68
C GLY A 88 -6.91 -2.80 19.53
N ILE A 89 -7.65 -2.35 20.55
CA ILE A 89 -7.17 -1.39 21.52
C ILE A 89 -7.75 -1.73 22.89
N ALA A 90 -6.99 -1.45 23.93
CA ALA A 90 -7.46 -1.49 25.31
C ALA A 90 -7.45 -0.06 25.87
N GLY A 91 -8.54 0.34 26.49
CA GLY A 91 -8.69 1.66 27.04
C GLY A 91 -10.11 1.91 27.53
N ASP A 92 -10.42 3.17 27.82
CA ASP A 92 -11.77 3.59 28.16
C ASP A 92 -12.65 3.80 26.89
N SER A 93 -13.88 4.25 27.11
CA SER A 93 -14.83 4.42 26.02
C SER A 93 -14.40 5.50 25.02
N ASP A 94 -13.70 6.51 25.45
CA ASP A 94 -13.19 7.56 24.57
C ASP A 94 -12.03 7.04 23.71
N ASP A 95 -11.11 6.29 24.31
CA ASP A 95 -10.03 5.62 23.57
C ASP A 95 -10.57 4.70 22.48
N MET A 96 -11.63 3.94 22.79
CA MET A 96 -12.26 3.03 21.83
C MET A 96 -12.93 3.79 20.68
N ARG A 97 -13.63 4.90 20.98
CA ARG A 97 -14.24 5.72 19.94
C ARG A 97 -13.19 6.39 19.04
N ASP A 98 -12.13 6.91 19.63
CA ASP A 98 -11.03 7.53 18.89
C ASP A 98 -10.35 6.53 17.96
N TYR A 99 -10.13 5.31 18.45
CA TYR A 99 -9.55 4.25 17.64
C TYR A 99 -10.47 3.81 16.50
N ALA A 100 -11.77 3.67 16.76
CA ALA A 100 -12.75 3.39 15.72
C ALA A 100 -12.78 4.48 14.64
N ALA A 101 -12.74 5.75 15.03
CA ALA A 101 -12.66 6.88 14.10
C ALA A 101 -11.36 6.88 13.29
N TRP A 102 -10.25 6.45 13.87
CA TRP A 102 -8.98 6.28 13.17
C TRP A 102 -9.05 5.17 12.12
N LEU A 103 -9.67 4.03 12.45
CA LEU A 103 -9.91 2.94 11.48
C LEU A 103 -10.78 3.42 10.31
N ASP A 104 -11.89 4.11 10.58
CA ASP A 104 -12.79 4.64 9.56
C ASP A 104 -12.07 5.61 8.61
N ARG A 105 -11.23 6.47 9.15
CA ARG A 105 -10.43 7.42 8.35
C ARG A 105 -9.44 6.70 7.44
N ASN A 106 -8.77 5.68 7.94
CA ASN A 106 -7.83 4.89 7.14
C ASN A 106 -8.56 4.05 6.07
N GLU A 107 -9.74 3.52 6.40
CA GLU A 107 -10.59 2.85 5.41
C GLU A 107 -10.94 3.79 4.24
N ALA A 108 -11.34 5.02 4.54
CA ALA A 108 -11.68 6.00 3.51
C ALA A 108 -10.48 6.35 2.62
N LEU A 109 -9.29 6.48 3.18
CA LEU A 109 -8.06 6.73 2.42
C LEU A 109 -7.69 5.57 1.52
N MET A 110 -7.78 4.35 2.02
CA MET A 110 -7.52 3.13 1.25
C MET A 110 -8.53 2.97 0.12
N LEU A 111 -9.81 3.16 0.42
CA LEU A 111 -10.89 3.08 -0.57
C LEU A 111 -10.70 4.08 -1.70
N SER A 112 -10.33 5.31 -1.38
CA SER A 112 -10.02 6.34 -2.37
C SER A 112 -8.93 5.90 -3.35
N ALA A 113 -7.86 5.29 -2.84
CA ALA A 113 -6.78 4.78 -3.68
C ALA A 113 -7.24 3.63 -4.60
N TYR A 114 -8.04 2.71 -4.09
CA TYR A 114 -8.62 1.61 -4.90
C TYR A 114 -9.54 2.15 -6.00
N MET A 115 -10.43 3.07 -5.65
CA MET A 115 -11.36 3.69 -6.61
C MET A 115 -10.61 4.46 -7.70
N ASN A 116 -9.61 5.23 -7.35
CA ASN A 116 -8.80 5.99 -8.31
C ASN A 116 -8.04 5.07 -9.27
N LYS A 117 -7.53 3.96 -8.78
CA LYS A 117 -6.77 3.01 -9.61
C LYS A 117 -7.66 2.20 -10.54
N THR A 118 -8.80 1.73 -10.04
CA THR A 118 -9.70 0.84 -10.78
C THR A 118 -10.74 1.56 -11.62
N GLY A 119 -11.07 2.80 -11.29
CA GLY A 119 -12.21 3.52 -11.86
C GLY A 119 -13.57 3.00 -11.40
N LEU A 120 -13.61 2.08 -10.43
CA LEU A 120 -14.84 1.51 -9.89
C LEU A 120 -15.42 2.40 -8.78
N GLY A 121 -16.72 2.30 -8.55
CA GLY A 121 -17.38 2.91 -7.40
C GLY A 121 -17.12 2.16 -6.10
N GLN A 122 -17.70 2.65 -5.02
CA GLN A 122 -17.53 2.08 -3.67
C GLN A 122 -18.23 0.72 -3.49
N GLU A 123 -19.18 0.36 -4.35
CA GLU A 123 -19.99 -0.86 -4.30
C GLU A 123 -19.22 -2.12 -4.65
#